data_699459a95fbd44122de144281965b97a
#
_entry.id   699459a95fbd44122de144281965b97a
#
_cell.length_a   1.000
_cell.length_b   1.000
_cell.length_c   1.000
_cell.angle_alpha   90.00
_cell.angle_beta   90.00
_cell.angle_gamma   90.00
#
_symmetry.space_group_name_H-M   'P 1'
#
loop_
_entity.id
_entity.type
_entity.pdbx_description
1 polymer ?
#
loop_
_entity_poly.entity_id
_entity_poly.type
_entity_poly.pdbx_seq_one_letter_code
_entity_poly.pdbx_strand_id
1 'polypeptide(L)'
;VLLLTAEVSSATFQLKDHAKSNLVASMLFGDGIAAAVLGGRPGPKGGPSIAASGSAWFPDTLGLMGFDLKASGFHLLLSPRIPAVVKREIKPFLMRLLEQNGKTREDLSFFVLHPGGTRVLEALEETLAIPRADVQHCWDVLANHGNLSSAMVMFILDELWRTKTPKPGSMGVLAAFGPAFGAEASLLGWEAAP
;
A
#
# COMPACT_ATOMS: atom_id res chain seq x y z
N VAL A 1 21.12 -2.82 1.72
CA VAL A 1 20.41 -2.75 0.44
C VAL A 1 19.81 -1.37 0.29
N LEU A 2 19.87 -0.79 -0.92
CA LEU A 2 19.12 0.42 -1.26
C LEU A 2 17.85 -0.02 -2.01
N LEU A 3 16.69 0.32 -1.45
CA LEU A 3 15.40 0.23 -2.13
C LEU A 3 15.08 1.60 -2.72
N LEU A 4 14.76 1.64 -4.00
CA LEU A 4 14.33 2.84 -4.72
C LEU A 4 13.02 2.54 -5.43
N THR A 5 12.03 3.41 -5.24
CA THR A 5 10.77 3.38 -5.99
C THR A 5 10.61 4.72 -6.71
N ALA A 6 10.23 4.69 -7.98
CA ALA A 6 10.01 5.88 -8.78
C ALA A 6 8.79 5.68 -9.68
N GLU A 7 7.79 6.53 -9.50
CA GLU A 7 6.54 6.52 -10.25
C GLU A 7 6.33 7.88 -10.90
N VAL A 8 6.16 7.86 -12.21
CA VAL A 8 5.92 9.07 -13.02
C VAL A 8 4.59 8.89 -13.73
N SER A 9 3.51 8.90 -12.95
CA SER A 9 2.14 8.69 -13.43
C SER A 9 1.72 9.75 -14.45
N SER A 10 2.25 10.96 -14.35
CA SER A 10 2.03 12.05 -15.31
C SER A 10 2.49 11.69 -16.72
N ALA A 11 3.47 10.80 -16.89
CA ALA A 11 3.94 10.33 -18.19
C ALA A 11 2.93 9.42 -18.92
N THR A 12 1.93 8.88 -18.21
CA THR A 12 0.88 8.05 -18.79
C THR A 12 -0.40 8.83 -19.09
N PHE A 13 -0.40 10.15 -18.90
CA PHE A 13 -1.56 11.00 -19.09
C PHE A 13 -2.01 11.03 -20.56
N GLN A 14 -3.30 10.68 -20.80
CA GLN A 14 -3.88 10.61 -22.14
C GLN A 14 -4.83 11.80 -22.35
N LEU A 15 -4.29 12.91 -22.85
CA LEU A 15 -5.03 14.19 -22.99
C LEU A 15 -6.30 14.07 -23.87
N LYS A 16 -6.30 13.19 -24.86
CA LYS A 16 -7.42 13.01 -25.81
C LYS A 16 -8.36 11.86 -25.43
N ASP A 17 -8.09 11.14 -24.35
CA ASP A 17 -8.95 10.06 -23.88
C ASP A 17 -9.90 10.57 -22.80
N HIS A 18 -11.18 10.68 -23.13
CA HIS A 18 -12.25 11.11 -22.23
C HIS A 18 -12.95 9.94 -21.51
N ALA A 19 -12.41 8.73 -21.60
CA ALA A 19 -12.95 7.58 -20.88
C ALA A 19 -12.91 7.85 -19.35
N LYS A 20 -13.94 7.37 -18.66
CA LYS A 20 -14.07 7.56 -17.20
C LYS A 20 -12.84 7.04 -16.43
N SER A 21 -12.24 5.93 -16.88
CA SER A 21 -11.02 5.37 -16.28
C SER A 21 -9.84 6.33 -16.36
N ASN A 22 -9.64 6.99 -17.53
CA ASN A 22 -8.58 7.97 -17.70
C ASN A 22 -8.82 9.22 -16.85
N LEU A 23 -10.06 9.72 -16.78
CA LEU A 23 -10.41 10.87 -15.93
C LEU A 23 -10.16 10.56 -14.45
N VAL A 24 -10.58 9.38 -13.98
CA VAL A 24 -10.32 8.94 -12.60
C VAL A 24 -8.83 8.80 -12.34
N ALA A 25 -8.09 8.21 -13.26
CA ALA A 25 -6.63 8.07 -13.14
C ALA A 25 -5.94 9.43 -13.03
N SER A 26 -6.30 10.38 -13.90
CA SER A 26 -5.72 11.74 -13.92
C SER A 26 -5.98 12.54 -12.65
N MET A 27 -7.07 12.24 -11.93
CA MET A 27 -7.40 12.89 -10.65
C MET A 27 -6.83 12.15 -9.44
N LEU A 28 -6.52 10.86 -9.59
CA LEU A 28 -6.13 10.01 -8.47
C LEU A 28 -4.62 9.88 -8.34
N PHE A 29 -3.91 9.67 -9.44
CA PHE A 29 -2.49 9.35 -9.40
C PHE A 29 -1.61 10.60 -9.37
N GLY A 30 -0.52 10.52 -8.58
CA GLY A 30 0.53 11.51 -8.50
C GLY A 30 1.90 10.92 -8.87
N ASP A 31 2.87 11.78 -9.10
CA ASP A 31 4.27 11.40 -9.27
C ASP A 31 4.96 11.32 -7.90
N GLY A 32 5.79 10.30 -7.70
CA GLY A 32 6.48 10.13 -6.44
C GLY A 32 7.75 9.29 -6.56
N ILE A 33 8.77 9.69 -5.81
CA ILE A 33 10.02 8.95 -5.68
C ILE A 33 10.30 8.76 -4.20
N ALA A 34 10.65 7.54 -3.80
CA ALA A 34 11.07 7.24 -2.44
C ALA A 34 12.29 6.31 -2.44
N ALA A 35 13.11 6.44 -1.41
CA ALA A 35 14.27 5.59 -1.21
C ALA A 35 14.40 5.20 0.27
N ALA A 36 14.79 3.94 0.51
CA ALA A 36 15.11 3.46 1.84
C ALA A 36 16.39 2.64 1.85
N VAL A 37 17.17 2.79 2.92
CA VAL A 37 18.32 1.93 3.18
C VAL A 37 17.90 0.83 4.13
N LEU A 38 17.98 -0.42 3.69
CA LEU A 38 17.70 -1.61 4.46
C LEU A 38 19.01 -2.21 4.96
N GLY A 39 19.18 -2.32 6.26
CA GLY A 39 20.37 -2.89 6.92
C GLY A 39 20.02 -4.15 7.72
N GLY A 40 21.04 -4.93 8.08
CA GLY A 40 20.89 -6.10 8.97
C GLY A 40 20.90 -5.74 10.46
N ARG A 41 20.87 -4.47 10.82
CA ARG A 41 20.87 -3.98 12.21
C ARG A 41 19.92 -2.76 12.31
N PRO A 42 19.35 -2.48 13.48
CA PRO A 42 18.59 -1.27 13.70
C PRO A 42 19.38 -0.02 13.30
N GLY A 43 18.70 0.93 12.70
CA GLY A 43 19.28 2.23 12.40
C GLY A 43 19.51 3.06 13.67
N PRO A 44 20.25 4.18 13.60
CA PRO A 44 20.61 4.99 14.76
C PRO A 44 19.41 5.62 15.47
N LYS A 45 18.26 5.68 14.82
CA LYS A 45 16.99 6.17 15.39
C LYS A 45 15.98 5.06 15.69
N GLY A 46 16.41 3.79 15.64
CA GLY A 46 15.47 2.67 15.66
C GLY A 46 14.65 2.60 14.36
N GLY A 47 13.41 2.16 14.46
CA GLY A 47 12.46 2.19 13.35
C GLY A 47 11.93 0.81 12.94
N PRO A 48 11.28 0.70 11.76
CA PRO A 48 10.66 -0.55 11.34
C PRO A 48 11.70 -1.61 10.95
N SER A 49 11.44 -2.84 11.37
CA SER A 49 12.14 -4.06 10.94
C SER A 49 11.16 -4.99 10.23
N ILE A 50 11.61 -5.72 9.20
CA ILE A 50 10.79 -6.70 8.49
C ILE A 50 10.92 -8.03 9.20
N ALA A 51 9.85 -8.50 9.86
CA ALA A 51 9.81 -9.77 10.57
C ALA A 51 9.43 -10.94 9.65
N ALA A 52 8.48 -10.73 8.76
CA ALA A 52 8.02 -11.72 7.78
C ALA A 52 7.37 -11.03 6.60
N SER A 53 7.25 -11.73 5.47
CA SER A 53 6.54 -11.22 4.29
C SER A 53 5.75 -12.35 3.62
N GLY A 54 4.69 -12.00 2.90
CA GLY A 54 3.87 -12.92 2.15
C GLY A 54 3.24 -12.26 0.93
N SER A 55 2.96 -13.08 -0.08
CA SER A 55 2.33 -12.70 -1.34
C SER A 55 1.05 -13.49 -1.56
N ALA A 56 0.08 -12.90 -2.21
CA ALA A 56 -1.12 -13.58 -2.68
C ALA A 56 -1.54 -13.08 -4.07
N TRP A 57 -1.83 -14.02 -4.96
CA TRP A 57 -2.45 -13.75 -6.25
C TRP A 57 -3.93 -14.14 -6.19
N PHE A 58 -4.79 -13.30 -6.72
CA PHE A 58 -6.23 -13.52 -6.68
C PHE A 58 -6.71 -14.04 -8.04
N PRO A 59 -7.27 -15.25 -8.12
CA PRO A 59 -7.74 -15.83 -9.37
C PRO A 59 -8.79 -14.94 -10.07
N ASP A 60 -8.81 -15.00 -11.40
CA ASP A 60 -9.79 -14.33 -12.27
C ASP A 60 -9.82 -12.80 -12.12
N THR A 61 -8.69 -12.19 -11.78
CA THR A 61 -8.58 -10.74 -11.51
C THR A 61 -7.63 -10.00 -12.46
N LEU A 62 -7.05 -10.68 -13.45
CA LEU A 62 -6.06 -10.13 -14.38
C LEU A 62 -6.49 -8.80 -15.04
N GLY A 63 -7.76 -8.67 -15.40
CA GLY A 63 -8.31 -7.46 -16.03
C GLY A 63 -8.75 -6.35 -15.08
N LEU A 64 -8.43 -6.43 -13.76
CA LEU A 64 -8.87 -5.43 -12.80
C LEU A 64 -7.97 -4.20 -12.75
N MET A 65 -6.66 -4.40 -12.90
CA MET A 65 -5.65 -3.33 -12.82
C MET A 65 -4.48 -3.67 -13.74
N GLY A 66 -3.97 -2.68 -14.45
CA GLY A 66 -2.82 -2.84 -15.33
C GLY A 66 -2.76 -1.73 -16.37
N PHE A 67 -2.03 -1.99 -17.44
CA PHE A 67 -1.90 -1.07 -18.57
C PHE A 67 -2.17 -1.78 -19.89
N ASP A 68 -2.92 -1.12 -20.75
CA ASP A 68 -3.04 -1.44 -22.18
C ASP A 68 -2.03 -0.60 -22.95
N LEU A 69 -1.10 -1.25 -23.64
CA LEU A 69 -0.16 -0.55 -24.52
C LEU A 69 -0.79 -0.37 -25.91
N LYS A 70 -1.02 0.88 -26.29
CA LYS A 70 -1.56 1.28 -27.59
C LYS A 70 -0.58 2.16 -28.35
N ALA A 71 -0.88 2.49 -29.60
CA ALA A 71 -0.07 3.40 -30.40
C ALA A 71 0.06 4.80 -29.75
N SER A 72 -0.91 5.22 -28.94
CA SER A 72 -0.91 6.48 -28.18
C SER A 72 -0.19 6.40 -26.82
N GLY A 73 0.36 5.25 -26.43
CA GLY A 73 1.05 5.03 -25.16
C GLY A 73 0.32 4.09 -24.21
N PHE A 74 0.65 4.20 -22.92
CA PHE A 74 0.05 3.40 -21.86
C PHE A 74 -1.33 3.92 -21.48
N HIS A 75 -2.33 3.05 -21.52
CA HIS A 75 -3.68 3.32 -21.05
C HIS A 75 -3.95 2.55 -19.77
N LEU A 76 -4.27 3.23 -18.69
CA LEU A 76 -4.53 2.59 -17.41
C LEU A 76 -5.83 1.78 -17.44
N LEU A 77 -5.74 0.53 -16.99
CA LEU A 77 -6.88 -0.31 -16.65
C LEU A 77 -7.12 -0.21 -15.15
N LEU A 78 -8.28 0.31 -14.75
CA LEU A 78 -8.65 0.45 -13.34
C LEU A 78 -10.13 0.12 -13.17
N SER A 79 -10.41 -1.08 -12.68
CA SER A 79 -11.77 -1.58 -12.51
C SER A 79 -12.43 -1.04 -11.25
N PRO A 80 -13.70 -0.61 -11.31
CA PRO A 80 -14.46 -0.23 -10.12
C PRO A 80 -14.74 -1.41 -9.16
N ARG A 81 -14.45 -2.67 -9.57
CA ARG A 81 -14.61 -3.87 -8.75
C ARG A 81 -13.47 -4.09 -7.75
N ILE A 82 -12.36 -3.36 -7.86
CA ILE A 82 -11.18 -3.52 -6.98
C ILE A 82 -11.54 -3.48 -5.50
N PRO A 83 -12.33 -2.51 -4.97
CA PRO A 83 -12.66 -2.50 -3.55
C PRO A 83 -13.40 -3.75 -3.07
N ALA A 84 -14.27 -4.33 -3.91
CA ALA A 84 -15.00 -5.55 -3.57
C ALA A 84 -14.06 -6.78 -3.51
N VAL A 85 -13.06 -6.84 -4.40
CA VAL A 85 -12.03 -7.90 -4.36
C VAL A 85 -11.15 -7.73 -3.12
N VAL A 86 -10.74 -6.51 -2.79
CA VAL A 86 -9.99 -6.21 -1.57
C VAL A 86 -10.77 -6.68 -0.33
N LYS A 87 -12.04 -6.33 -0.21
CA LYS A 87 -12.90 -6.79 0.90
C LYS A 87 -12.94 -8.31 1.04
N ARG A 88 -13.01 -9.02 -0.08
CA ARG A 88 -13.10 -10.49 -0.08
C ARG A 88 -11.76 -11.16 0.28
N GLU A 89 -10.64 -10.65 -0.24
CA GLU A 89 -9.37 -11.37 -0.27
C GLU A 89 -8.37 -10.94 0.80
N ILE A 90 -8.41 -9.66 1.25
CA ILE A 90 -7.34 -9.14 2.11
C ILE A 90 -7.32 -9.80 3.50
N LYS A 91 -8.48 -9.99 4.11
CA LYS A 91 -8.56 -10.56 5.46
C LYS A 91 -8.07 -12.01 5.49
N PRO A 92 -8.55 -12.93 4.62
CA PRO A 92 -8.00 -14.29 4.55
C PRO A 92 -6.49 -14.33 4.30
N PHE A 93 -5.98 -13.45 3.46
CA PHE A 93 -4.55 -13.38 3.17
C PHE A 93 -3.74 -12.96 4.41
N LEU A 94 -4.13 -11.86 5.06
CA LEU A 94 -3.43 -11.38 6.26
C LEU A 94 -3.54 -12.34 7.44
N MET A 95 -4.70 -12.98 7.63
CA MET A 95 -4.86 -13.97 8.71
C MET A 95 -3.91 -15.16 8.50
N ARG A 96 -3.78 -15.68 7.28
CA ARG A 96 -2.79 -16.74 6.97
C ARG A 96 -1.36 -16.30 7.24
N LEU A 97 -0.98 -15.08 6.85
CA LEU A 97 0.36 -14.54 7.11
C LEU A 97 0.64 -14.44 8.61
N LEU A 98 -0.32 -13.97 9.39
CA LEU A 98 -0.20 -13.90 10.85
C LEU A 98 -0.09 -15.29 11.48
N GLU A 99 -0.97 -16.21 11.15
CA GLU A 99 -0.98 -17.59 11.65
C GLU A 99 0.33 -18.33 11.37
N GLN A 100 0.86 -18.21 10.14
CA GLN A 100 2.16 -18.79 9.75
C GLN A 100 3.34 -18.29 10.58
N ASN A 101 3.19 -17.13 11.23
CA ASN A 101 4.19 -16.51 12.08
C ASN A 101 3.82 -16.55 13.57
N GLY A 102 2.82 -17.34 13.98
CA GLY A 102 2.37 -17.48 15.36
C GLY A 102 1.81 -16.19 15.94
N LYS A 103 1.17 -15.37 15.10
CA LYS A 103 0.59 -14.08 15.44
C LYS A 103 -0.91 -14.05 15.18
N THR A 104 -1.58 -13.09 15.81
CA THR A 104 -3.01 -12.82 15.66
C THR A 104 -3.24 -11.37 15.21
N ARG A 105 -4.50 -11.03 14.90
CA ARG A 105 -4.87 -9.65 14.54
C ARG A 105 -4.63 -8.67 15.70
N GLU A 106 -4.79 -9.13 16.92
CA GLU A 106 -4.65 -8.36 18.17
C GLU A 106 -3.20 -7.96 18.44
N ASP A 107 -2.23 -8.69 17.86
CA ASP A 107 -0.81 -8.34 17.95
C ASP A 107 -0.46 -7.09 17.11
N LEU A 108 -1.32 -6.71 16.16
CA LEU A 108 -1.07 -5.56 15.27
C LEU A 108 -1.55 -4.26 15.90
N SER A 109 -0.64 -3.32 16.06
CA SER A 109 -0.88 -2.01 16.67
C SER A 109 -0.66 -0.83 15.73
N PHE A 110 -0.09 -1.04 14.55
CA PHE A 110 0.05 0.00 13.52
C PHE A 110 -0.08 -0.59 12.09
N PHE A 111 -0.47 0.26 11.16
CA PHE A 111 -0.84 -0.16 9.81
C PHE A 111 -0.28 0.80 8.77
N VAL A 112 0.43 0.27 7.77
CA VAL A 112 0.89 0.99 6.58
C VAL A 112 0.17 0.36 5.39
N LEU A 113 -0.96 0.94 5.01
CA LEU A 113 -1.86 0.35 4.01
C LEU A 113 -1.85 1.20 2.74
N HIS A 114 -1.49 0.58 1.61
CA HIS A 114 -1.62 1.24 0.31
C HIS A 114 -3.09 1.54 0.02
N PRO A 115 -3.50 2.81 -0.06
CA PRO A 115 -4.91 3.16 -0.17
C PRO A 115 -5.50 2.81 -1.54
N GLY A 116 -4.70 2.84 -2.60
CA GLY A 116 -5.18 2.69 -3.98
C GLY A 116 -6.18 3.76 -4.42
N GLY A 117 -6.94 4.31 -3.48
CA GLY A 117 -7.97 5.34 -3.57
C GLY A 117 -8.86 5.26 -2.33
N THR A 118 -9.75 6.26 -2.14
CA THR A 118 -10.61 6.37 -0.94
C THR A 118 -11.42 5.11 -0.67
N ARG A 119 -12.06 4.53 -1.71
CA ARG A 119 -12.90 3.33 -1.58
C ARG A 119 -12.12 2.07 -1.19
N VAL A 120 -10.85 1.97 -1.57
CA VAL A 120 -10.00 0.84 -1.19
C VAL A 120 -9.62 0.97 0.29
N LEU A 121 -9.27 2.18 0.74
CA LEU A 121 -8.94 2.40 2.14
C LEU A 121 -10.15 2.19 3.06
N GLU A 122 -11.34 2.66 2.67
CA GLU A 122 -12.61 2.36 3.35
C GLU A 122 -12.87 0.84 3.43
N ALA A 123 -12.61 0.12 2.33
CA ALA A 123 -12.75 -1.32 2.29
C ALA A 123 -11.79 -2.04 3.26
N LEU A 124 -10.55 -1.55 3.39
CA LEU A 124 -9.56 -2.07 4.33
C LEU A 124 -9.96 -1.81 5.79
N GLU A 125 -10.37 -0.58 6.13
CA GLU A 125 -10.88 -0.21 7.46
C GLU A 125 -12.02 -1.14 7.89
N GLU A 126 -13.03 -1.28 7.03
CA GLU A 126 -14.20 -2.11 7.30
C GLU A 126 -13.84 -3.60 7.47
N THR A 127 -13.05 -4.14 6.51
CA THR A 127 -12.76 -5.58 6.47
C THR A 127 -11.83 -6.04 7.59
N LEU A 128 -10.87 -5.20 7.96
CA LEU A 128 -9.88 -5.48 8.99
C LEU A 128 -10.28 -4.92 10.36
N ALA A 129 -11.46 -4.30 10.46
CA ALA A 129 -11.96 -3.64 11.66
C ALA A 129 -10.92 -2.68 12.26
N ILE A 130 -10.36 -1.80 11.43
CA ILE A 130 -9.36 -0.82 11.84
C ILE A 130 -10.04 0.55 11.99
N PRO A 131 -9.99 1.17 13.19
CA PRO A 131 -10.47 2.54 13.36
C PRO A 131 -9.76 3.52 12.44
N ARG A 132 -10.48 4.49 11.88
CA ARG A 132 -9.92 5.57 11.06
C ARG A 132 -8.71 6.25 11.70
N ALA A 133 -8.73 6.49 13.00
CA ALA A 133 -7.64 7.12 13.74
C ALA A 133 -6.32 6.32 13.68
N ASP A 134 -6.37 5.02 13.44
CA ASP A 134 -5.19 4.17 13.36
C ASP A 134 -4.58 4.10 11.95
N VAL A 135 -5.28 4.61 10.95
CA VAL A 135 -4.83 4.72 9.55
C VAL A 135 -4.96 6.16 9.02
N GLN A 136 -5.09 7.16 9.90
CA GLN A 136 -5.24 8.56 9.49
C GLN A 136 -4.07 9.01 8.61
N HIS A 137 -2.85 8.62 8.92
CA HIS A 137 -1.65 8.90 8.11
C HIS A 137 -1.75 8.34 6.67
N CYS A 138 -2.48 7.22 6.43
CA CYS A 138 -2.74 6.72 5.07
C CYS A 138 -3.67 7.69 4.31
N TRP A 139 -4.67 8.23 5.01
CA TRP A 139 -5.60 9.23 4.44
C TRP A 139 -4.91 10.55 4.16
N ASP A 140 -4.07 11.01 5.08
CA ASP A 140 -3.36 12.28 4.95
C ASP A 140 -2.39 12.25 3.76
N VAL A 141 -1.65 11.15 3.59
CA VAL A 141 -0.77 10.99 2.44
C VAL A 141 -1.57 10.91 1.14
N LEU A 142 -2.69 10.17 1.10
CA LEU A 142 -3.57 10.12 -0.07
C LEU A 142 -4.15 11.50 -0.43
N ALA A 143 -4.58 12.27 0.57
CA ALA A 143 -5.15 13.60 0.36
C ALA A 143 -4.11 14.61 -0.13
N ASN A 144 -2.88 14.53 0.37
CA ASN A 144 -1.84 15.52 0.08
C ASN A 144 -1.06 15.22 -1.21
N HIS A 145 -0.96 13.94 -1.61
CA HIS A 145 -0.08 13.51 -2.70
C HIS A 145 -0.80 12.72 -3.81
N GLY A 146 -2.05 12.31 -3.59
CA GLY A 146 -2.71 11.34 -4.47
C GLY A 146 -2.13 9.93 -4.31
N ASN A 147 -2.43 9.04 -5.26
CA ASN A 147 -1.88 7.69 -5.29
C ASN A 147 -0.51 7.71 -5.98
N LEU A 148 0.54 7.50 -5.22
CA LEU A 148 1.94 7.48 -5.69
C LEU A 148 2.40 6.07 -6.10
N SER A 149 1.45 5.14 -6.34
CA SER A 149 1.73 3.75 -6.73
C SER A 149 2.75 3.07 -5.78
N SER A 150 3.87 2.54 -6.27
CA SER A 150 4.86 1.83 -5.45
C SER A 150 5.53 2.71 -4.38
N ALA A 151 5.65 4.01 -4.61
CA ALA A 151 6.22 4.95 -3.64
C ALA A 151 5.28 5.20 -2.44
N MET A 152 3.99 4.95 -2.60
CA MET A 152 2.95 5.31 -1.62
C MET A 152 3.20 4.76 -0.22
N VAL A 153 3.54 3.48 -0.11
CA VAL A 153 3.76 2.85 1.21
C VAL A 153 4.97 3.43 1.94
N MET A 154 5.96 3.93 1.21
CA MET A 154 7.13 4.59 1.80
C MET A 154 6.76 5.98 2.36
N PHE A 155 5.93 6.74 1.63
CA PHE A 155 5.40 8.01 2.11
C PHE A 155 4.52 7.82 3.35
N ILE A 156 3.68 6.80 3.35
CA ILE A 156 2.82 6.46 4.50
C ILE A 156 3.66 6.05 5.71
N LEU A 157 4.71 5.25 5.51
CA LEU A 157 5.61 4.83 6.58
C LEU A 157 6.38 6.03 7.17
N ASP A 158 6.85 6.95 6.33
CA ASP A 158 7.50 8.19 6.77
C ASP A 158 6.52 9.08 7.55
N GLU A 159 5.29 9.25 7.06
CA GLU A 159 4.26 10.03 7.75
C GLU A 159 3.91 9.41 9.12
N LEU A 160 3.72 8.09 9.19
CA LEU A 160 3.52 7.38 10.45
C LEU A 160 4.70 7.62 11.40
N TRP A 161 5.93 7.50 10.90
CA TRP A 161 7.13 7.69 11.73
C TRP A 161 7.24 9.10 12.30
N ARG A 162 6.88 10.11 11.50
CA ARG A 162 6.96 11.53 11.93
C ARG A 162 5.83 11.96 12.85
N THR A 163 4.61 11.43 12.64
CA THR A 163 3.40 11.95 13.31
C THR A 163 2.91 11.07 14.46
N LYS A 164 3.05 9.76 14.35
CA LYS A 164 2.56 8.79 15.33
C LYS A 164 3.54 7.61 15.47
N THR A 165 4.81 7.92 15.76
CA THR A 165 5.86 6.90 15.91
C THR A 165 5.38 5.72 16.77
N PRO A 166 5.35 4.48 16.23
CA PRO A 166 5.01 3.30 17.00
C PRO A 166 5.98 3.07 18.18
N LYS A 167 5.48 2.47 19.25
CA LYS A 167 6.32 2.16 20.41
C LYS A 167 7.31 1.04 20.07
N PRO A 168 8.57 1.08 20.57
CA PRO A 168 9.49 -0.05 20.46
C PRO A 168 8.86 -1.34 20.97
N GLY A 169 9.09 -2.44 20.26
CA GLY A 169 8.50 -3.75 20.52
C GLY A 169 7.08 -3.94 19.96
N SER A 170 6.45 -2.91 19.42
CA SER A 170 5.15 -3.06 18.78
C SER A 170 5.27 -3.75 17.39
N MET A 171 4.19 -4.39 16.97
CA MET A 171 4.07 -5.02 15.67
C MET A 171 3.02 -4.32 14.82
N GLY A 172 3.26 -4.26 13.52
CA GLY A 172 2.33 -3.74 12.55
C GLY A 172 2.37 -4.50 11.23
N VAL A 173 1.59 -4.04 10.28
CA VAL A 173 1.56 -4.59 8.93
C VAL A 173 1.70 -3.50 7.88
N LEU A 174 2.55 -3.75 6.89
CA LEU A 174 2.58 -3.02 5.63
C LEU A 174 1.90 -3.90 4.59
N ALA A 175 0.91 -3.37 3.87
CA ALA A 175 0.24 -4.11 2.82
C ALA A 175 -0.02 -3.23 1.59
N ALA A 176 0.19 -3.80 0.41
CA ALA A 176 -0.02 -3.15 -0.88
C ALA A 176 -0.68 -4.10 -1.88
N PHE A 177 -1.24 -3.51 -2.93
CA PHE A 177 -1.88 -4.22 -4.04
C PHE A 177 -1.23 -3.80 -5.36
N GLY A 178 -1.14 -4.75 -6.27
CA GLY A 178 -0.53 -4.53 -7.57
C GLY A 178 -1.34 -5.15 -8.73
N PRO A 179 -0.91 -4.87 -9.98
CA PRO A 179 -1.52 -5.43 -11.18
C PRO A 179 -1.59 -6.96 -11.19
N ALA A 180 -2.53 -7.53 -11.93
CA ALA A 180 -2.83 -8.93 -12.18
C ALA A 180 -3.70 -9.70 -11.17
N PHE A 181 -4.34 -9.30 -10.29
CA PHE A 181 -4.36 -8.43 -9.15
C PHE A 181 -3.89 -9.24 -7.93
N GLY A 182 -2.91 -8.75 -7.24
CA GLY A 182 -2.34 -9.45 -6.08
C GLY A 182 -2.14 -8.52 -4.90
N ALA A 183 -1.79 -9.11 -3.77
CA ALA A 183 -1.41 -8.40 -2.55
C ALA A 183 -0.04 -8.88 -2.04
N GLU A 184 0.74 -7.93 -1.58
CA GLU A 184 1.97 -8.15 -0.83
C GLU A 184 1.79 -7.59 0.56
N ALA A 185 2.27 -8.31 1.57
CA ALA A 185 2.29 -7.80 2.93
C ALA A 185 3.57 -8.17 3.66
N SER A 186 4.00 -7.27 4.55
CA SER A 186 5.10 -7.51 5.48
C SER A 186 4.64 -7.25 6.91
N LEU A 187 4.94 -8.17 7.81
CA LEU A 187 4.84 -7.93 9.24
C LEU A 187 6.06 -7.12 9.66
N LEU A 188 5.81 -5.99 10.30
CA LEU A 188 6.84 -5.06 10.76
C LEU A 188 6.93 -5.09 12.28
N GLY A 189 8.15 -5.27 12.81
CA GLY A 189 8.47 -4.90 14.17
C GLY A 189 8.88 -3.44 14.23
N TRP A 190 8.74 -2.78 15.38
CA TRP A 190 9.30 -1.45 15.60
C TRP A 190 10.43 -1.54 16.63
N GLU A 191 11.64 -1.24 16.18
CA GLU A 191 12.85 -1.37 16.98
C GLU A 191 13.16 -0.08 17.74
N ALA A 192 13.71 -0.22 18.95
CA ALA A 192 14.29 0.92 19.66
C ALA A 192 15.55 1.42 18.95
N ALA A 193 15.91 2.67 19.19
CA ALA A 193 17.26 3.12 18.93
C ALA A 193 18.27 2.32 19.78
N PRO A 194 19.46 1.98 19.25
CA PRO A 194 20.48 1.24 19.96
C PRO A 194 21.08 2.03 21.13
#